data_38f537e1b053663cd7544a1dad0eb5e2
#
_entry.id   38f537e1b053663cd7544a1dad0eb5e2
#
_cell.length_a   1.000
_cell.length_b   1.000
_cell.length_c   1.000
_cell.angle_alpha   90.00
_cell.angle_beta   90.00
_cell.angle_gamma   90.00
#
_symmetry.space_group_name_H-M   'P 1'
#
loop_
_entity.id
_entity.type
_entity.pdbx_description
1 polymer ?
#
loop_
_entity_poly.entity_id
_entity_poly.type
_entity_poly.pdbx_seq_one_letter_code
_entity_poly.pdbx_strand_id
1 'polypeptide(L)'
;MSALTFDKSELGNLEYSLQREMLATDRIGGYMSTTIVCCNTRRYHGLMVAPIDDSDRTYVLLSALDETIIQHDQTFNLALHRFQGTYEPRGHKYITDFEYTPTPTITYRVGGVILKKEMLWIHKRTQLMIRYTLVDAHSETRLRLRPFPVSYTHLRAHETKA
;
A
#
# COMPACT_ATOMS: atom_id res chain seq x y z
N MET A 1 -9.28 20.72 -7.76
CA MET A 1 -8.65 19.52 -8.38
C MET A 1 -9.67 18.41 -8.38
N SER A 2 -9.88 17.76 -9.52
CA SER A 2 -10.74 16.58 -9.57
C SER A 2 -10.06 15.44 -8.83
N ALA A 3 -10.78 14.73 -7.96
CA ALA A 3 -10.30 13.52 -7.31
C ALA A 3 -10.03 12.45 -8.36
N LEU A 4 -8.92 11.73 -8.23
CA LEU A 4 -8.69 10.51 -9.00
C LEU A 4 -9.35 9.37 -8.22
N THR A 5 -10.35 8.76 -8.82
CA THR A 5 -11.13 7.69 -8.18
C THR A 5 -11.18 6.46 -9.05
N PHE A 6 -11.18 5.29 -8.41
CA PHE A 6 -11.42 3.99 -9.05
C PHE A 6 -12.51 3.26 -8.26
N ASP A 7 -13.42 2.66 -8.97
CA ASP A 7 -14.52 1.90 -8.37
C ASP A 7 -14.20 0.41 -8.23
N LYS A 8 -15.13 -0.32 -7.64
CA LYS A 8 -14.99 -1.76 -7.40
C LYS A 8 -14.78 -2.57 -8.67
N SER A 9 -15.37 -2.18 -9.80
CA SER A 9 -15.26 -2.91 -11.07
C SER A 9 -13.85 -2.81 -11.65
N GLU A 10 -13.26 -1.63 -11.55
CA GLU A 10 -11.87 -1.37 -11.97
C GLU A 10 -10.87 -2.05 -11.04
N LEU A 11 -11.07 -1.92 -9.72
CA LEU A 11 -10.16 -2.47 -8.70
C LEU A 11 -10.22 -4.01 -8.62
N GLY A 12 -11.36 -4.59 -8.96
CA GLY A 12 -11.52 -6.05 -9.06
C GLY A 12 -10.82 -6.66 -10.28
N ASN A 13 -10.57 -5.86 -11.31
CA ASN A 13 -9.76 -6.26 -12.45
C ASN A 13 -8.27 -6.14 -12.09
N LEU A 14 -7.65 -7.27 -11.79
CA LEU A 14 -6.27 -7.29 -11.30
C LEU A 14 -5.28 -6.74 -12.33
N GLU A 15 -5.40 -7.12 -13.59
CA GLU A 15 -4.52 -6.62 -14.65
C GLU A 15 -4.61 -5.10 -14.79
N TYR A 16 -5.81 -4.57 -14.79
CA TYR A 16 -6.06 -3.13 -14.83
C TYR A 16 -5.44 -2.41 -13.62
N SER A 17 -5.65 -2.93 -12.42
CA SER A 17 -5.18 -2.32 -11.17
C SER A 17 -3.66 -2.37 -11.01
N LEU A 18 -3.01 -3.44 -11.48
CA LEU A 18 -1.56 -3.59 -11.41
C LEU A 18 -0.80 -2.68 -12.38
N GLN A 19 -1.46 -2.14 -13.40
CA GLN A 19 -0.87 -1.17 -14.32
C GLN A 19 -0.96 0.27 -13.81
N ARG A 20 -1.64 0.51 -12.70
CA ARG A 20 -1.82 1.83 -12.08
C ARG A 20 -1.07 1.92 -10.79
N GLU A 21 -0.24 2.94 -10.70
CA GLU A 21 0.66 3.15 -9.58
C GLU A 21 0.34 4.46 -8.86
N MET A 22 0.54 4.47 -7.56
CA MET A 22 0.52 5.67 -6.75
C MET A 22 1.93 6.02 -6.28
N LEU A 23 2.21 7.30 -6.20
CA LEU A 23 3.47 7.84 -5.74
C LEU A 23 3.20 8.98 -4.75
N ALA A 24 3.84 8.93 -3.61
CA ALA A 24 3.93 10.04 -2.67
C ALA A 24 5.39 10.25 -2.27
N THR A 25 5.78 11.49 -2.03
CA THR A 25 7.17 11.85 -1.69
C THR A 25 7.22 12.87 -0.57
N ASP A 26 8.30 12.82 0.23
CA ASP A 26 8.61 13.82 1.24
C ASP A 26 9.40 15.03 0.70
N ARG A 27 9.83 15.00 -0.57
CA ARG A 27 10.65 15.98 -1.26
C ARG A 27 12.08 16.15 -0.71
N ILE A 28 12.57 15.18 0.05
CA ILE A 28 13.94 15.10 0.54
C ILE A 28 14.61 13.74 0.23
N GLY A 29 14.02 12.99 -0.71
CA GLY A 29 14.54 11.72 -1.18
C GLY A 29 13.75 10.49 -0.75
N GLY A 30 12.82 10.63 0.21
CA GLY A 30 11.90 9.56 0.61
C GLY A 30 10.66 9.50 -0.26
N TYR A 31 10.16 8.30 -0.47
CA TYR A 31 8.94 8.07 -1.25
C TYR A 31 8.20 6.79 -0.86
N MET A 32 6.93 6.76 -1.23
CA MET A 32 6.09 5.57 -1.32
C MET A 32 5.72 5.35 -2.78
N SER A 33 5.92 4.17 -3.29
CA SER A 33 5.48 3.79 -4.63
C SER A 33 4.98 2.35 -4.61
N THR A 34 3.74 2.16 -5.04
CA THR A 34 3.11 0.83 -5.19
C THR A 34 1.92 0.95 -6.13
N THR A 35 1.29 -0.17 -6.45
CA THR A 35 0.04 -0.14 -7.22
C THR A 35 -1.14 0.35 -6.39
N ILE A 36 -2.23 0.77 -7.05
CA ILE A 36 -3.45 1.23 -6.36
C ILE A 36 -4.12 0.17 -5.48
N VAL A 37 -3.76 -1.09 -5.65
CA VAL A 37 -4.18 -2.23 -4.80
C VAL A 37 -3.10 -2.68 -3.81
N CYS A 38 -2.05 -1.86 -3.61
CA CYS A 38 -0.93 -2.12 -2.70
C CYS A 38 -0.17 -3.42 -2.98
N CYS A 39 -0.13 -3.89 -4.22
CA CYS A 39 0.70 -5.00 -4.66
C CYS A 39 1.99 -4.48 -5.28
N ASN A 40 3.12 -4.82 -4.71
CA ASN A 40 4.42 -4.45 -5.26
C ASN A 40 4.74 -5.33 -6.48
N THR A 41 4.87 -4.72 -7.64
CA THR A 41 5.14 -5.38 -8.91
C THR A 41 6.48 -4.99 -9.52
N ARG A 42 7.12 -3.96 -8.99
CA ARG A 42 8.42 -3.44 -9.44
C ARG A 42 9.45 -3.47 -8.33
N ARG A 43 10.72 -3.54 -8.71
CA ARG A 43 11.86 -3.55 -7.79
C ARG A 43 11.90 -2.33 -6.85
N TYR A 44 11.35 -1.20 -7.31
CA TYR A 44 11.37 0.06 -6.55
C TYR A 44 10.12 0.28 -5.71
N HIS A 45 9.17 -0.62 -5.76
CA HIS A 45 7.96 -0.50 -4.96
C HIS A 45 8.25 -0.73 -3.48
N GLY A 46 7.63 0.09 -2.66
CA GLY A 46 7.65 0.02 -1.21
C GLY A 46 6.77 1.10 -0.60
N LEU A 47 6.26 0.84 0.58
CA LEU A 47 5.48 1.81 1.34
C LEU A 47 6.35 2.88 1.98
N MET A 48 7.58 2.53 2.33
CA MET A 48 8.54 3.47 2.88
C MET A 48 9.93 3.20 2.31
N VAL A 49 10.36 4.06 1.42
CA VAL A 49 11.65 4.01 0.75
C VAL A 49 12.36 5.34 0.96
N ALA A 50 13.53 5.33 1.55
CA ALA A 50 14.21 6.56 1.91
C ALA A 50 15.73 6.39 2.02
N PRO A 51 16.50 7.48 1.84
CA PRO A 51 17.89 7.52 2.29
C PRO A 51 17.94 7.50 3.82
N ILE A 52 18.90 6.78 4.39
CA ILE A 52 19.10 6.71 5.85
C ILE A 52 20.27 7.62 6.29
N ASP A 53 21.23 7.76 5.41
CA ASP A 53 22.48 8.51 5.66
C ASP A 53 22.76 9.48 4.52
N ASP A 54 23.83 10.23 4.64
CA ASP A 54 24.31 11.18 3.60
C ASP A 54 24.89 10.47 2.37
N SER A 55 24.78 9.15 2.29
CA SER A 55 25.16 8.40 1.10
C SER A 55 24.03 8.47 0.04
N ASP A 56 24.40 8.36 -1.24
CA ASP A 56 23.46 8.27 -2.36
C ASP A 56 22.64 6.95 -2.38
N ARG A 57 22.53 6.29 -1.24
CA ARG A 57 21.86 4.99 -1.11
C ARG A 57 20.45 5.16 -0.57
N THR A 58 19.52 4.55 -1.25
CA THR A 58 18.12 4.51 -0.85
C THR A 58 17.76 3.09 -0.40
N TYR A 59 17.05 2.99 0.71
CA TYR A 59 16.68 1.73 1.34
C TYR A 59 15.16 1.55 1.36
N VAL A 60 14.70 0.33 1.13
CA VAL A 60 13.30 -0.04 1.36
C VAL A 60 13.16 -0.36 2.85
N LEU A 61 12.63 0.56 3.62
CA LEU A 61 12.45 0.42 5.07
C LEU A 61 11.20 -0.38 5.41
N LEU A 62 10.14 -0.20 4.62
CA LEU A 62 8.89 -0.94 4.72
C LEU A 62 8.43 -1.28 3.30
N SER A 63 8.49 -2.54 2.94
CA SER A 63 8.04 -3.00 1.61
C SER A 63 6.51 -3.02 1.53
N ALA A 64 5.87 -3.67 2.47
CA ALA A 64 4.42 -3.85 2.53
C ALA A 64 3.93 -3.89 3.97
N LEU A 65 2.66 -3.64 4.15
CA LEU A 65 1.95 -3.81 5.41
C LEU A 65 0.68 -4.62 5.12
N ASP A 66 0.62 -5.82 5.67
CA ASP A 66 -0.53 -6.69 5.50
C ASP A 66 -1.56 -6.43 6.59
N GLU A 67 -2.76 -6.14 6.17
CA GLU A 67 -3.91 -5.98 7.04
C GLU A 67 -4.75 -7.26 7.03
N THR A 68 -5.19 -7.67 8.19
CA THR A 68 -6.12 -8.78 8.36
C THR A 68 -7.24 -8.37 9.29
N ILE A 69 -8.49 -8.50 8.82
CA ILE A 69 -9.68 -8.29 9.64
C ILE A 69 -10.06 -9.64 10.26
N ILE A 70 -10.28 -9.63 11.56
CA ILE A 70 -10.69 -10.79 12.34
C ILE A 70 -12.02 -10.47 13.03
N GLN A 71 -13.04 -11.26 12.71
CA GLN A 71 -14.36 -11.19 13.33
C GLN A 71 -14.76 -12.59 13.78
N HIS A 72 -15.04 -12.80 15.07
CA HIS A 72 -15.33 -14.11 15.61
C HIS A 72 -14.24 -15.13 15.18
N ASP A 73 -14.64 -16.19 14.50
CA ASP A 73 -13.73 -17.23 13.98
C ASP A 73 -13.34 -17.00 12.50
N GLN A 74 -13.76 -15.87 11.92
CA GLN A 74 -13.47 -15.56 10.52
C GLN A 74 -12.29 -14.60 10.39
N THR A 75 -11.42 -14.91 9.45
CA THR A 75 -10.21 -14.13 9.15
C THR A 75 -10.21 -13.74 7.68
N PHE A 76 -10.09 -12.44 7.41
CA PHE A 76 -10.06 -11.89 6.06
C PHE A 76 -8.73 -11.16 5.84
N ASN A 77 -7.89 -11.73 5.00
CA ASN A 77 -6.61 -11.13 4.64
C ASN A 77 -6.81 -10.14 3.49
N LEU A 78 -6.49 -8.87 3.73
CA LEU A 78 -6.67 -7.80 2.75
C LEU A 78 -5.44 -7.59 1.85
N ALA A 79 -4.37 -8.33 2.10
CA ALA A 79 -3.13 -8.19 1.37
C ALA A 79 -3.19 -8.78 -0.05
N LEU A 80 -2.28 -8.34 -0.88
CA LEU A 80 -2.06 -8.85 -2.23
C LEU A 80 -0.56 -8.87 -2.52
N HIS A 81 -0.03 -10.06 -2.75
CA HIS A 81 1.39 -10.25 -3.10
C HIS A 81 1.53 -11.04 -4.39
N ARG A 82 2.62 -10.79 -5.08
CA ARG A 82 3.04 -11.56 -6.24
C ARG A 82 4.16 -12.51 -5.86
N PHE A 83 3.91 -13.82 -5.96
CA PHE A 83 4.90 -14.87 -5.74
C PHE A 83 5.01 -15.76 -6.98
N GLN A 84 6.18 -15.82 -7.61
CA GLN A 84 6.44 -16.73 -8.74
C GLN A 84 5.35 -16.71 -9.84
N GLY A 85 4.80 -15.52 -10.12
CA GLY A 85 3.73 -15.36 -11.11
C GLY A 85 2.30 -15.60 -10.59
N THR A 86 2.15 -16.02 -9.35
CA THR A 86 0.86 -16.17 -8.67
C THR A 86 0.59 -15.00 -7.73
N TYR A 87 -0.68 -14.62 -7.59
CA TYR A 87 -1.10 -13.53 -6.69
C TYR A 87 -1.86 -14.09 -5.50
N GLU A 88 -1.25 -13.97 -4.30
CA GLU A 88 -1.82 -14.43 -3.04
C GLU A 88 -1.29 -13.62 -1.85
N PRO A 89 -2.11 -13.44 -0.79
CA PRO A 89 -3.56 -13.59 -0.81
C PRO A 89 -4.20 -12.59 -1.77
N ARG A 90 -5.48 -12.78 -2.10
CA ARG A 90 -6.19 -11.95 -3.11
C ARG A 90 -7.09 -10.91 -2.45
N GLY A 91 -6.54 -10.13 -1.55
CA GLY A 91 -7.29 -9.15 -0.77
C GLY A 91 -7.86 -7.98 -1.58
N HIS A 92 -7.37 -7.74 -2.81
CA HIS A 92 -7.91 -6.72 -3.70
C HIS A 92 -9.41 -6.90 -4.01
N LYS A 93 -9.92 -8.12 -3.94
CA LYS A 93 -11.36 -8.41 -4.13
C LYS A 93 -12.26 -7.72 -3.08
N TYR A 94 -11.69 -7.34 -1.93
CA TYR A 94 -12.41 -6.64 -0.86
C TYR A 94 -12.38 -5.13 -0.99
N ILE A 95 -11.58 -4.58 -1.91
CA ILE A 95 -11.51 -3.14 -2.15
C ILE A 95 -12.76 -2.72 -2.91
N THR A 96 -13.47 -1.72 -2.38
CA THR A 96 -14.64 -1.12 -3.04
C THR A 96 -14.32 0.18 -3.73
N ASP A 97 -13.41 0.97 -3.16
CA ASP A 97 -13.06 2.28 -3.66
C ASP A 97 -11.59 2.60 -3.42
N PHE A 98 -11.00 3.30 -4.37
CA PHE A 98 -9.74 3.99 -4.23
C PHE A 98 -9.94 5.45 -4.60
N GLU A 99 -9.46 6.35 -3.76
CA GLU A 99 -9.49 7.78 -3.98
C GLU A 99 -8.11 8.38 -3.71
N TYR A 100 -7.69 9.32 -4.56
CA TYR A 100 -6.47 10.09 -4.33
C TYR A 100 -6.81 11.58 -4.31
N THR A 101 -7.14 12.11 -3.11
CA THR A 101 -7.37 13.54 -2.91
C THR A 101 -7.40 13.86 -1.41
N PRO A 102 -6.45 14.51 -0.84
CA PRO A 102 -5.07 14.78 -1.29
C PRO A 102 -4.13 13.61 -1.03
N THR A 103 -4.60 12.54 -0.40
CA THR A 103 -3.83 11.35 -0.03
C THR A 103 -4.49 10.09 -0.57
N PRO A 104 -3.71 9.04 -0.86
CA PRO A 104 -4.29 7.75 -1.22
C PRO A 104 -5.18 7.23 -0.11
N THR A 105 -6.41 6.91 -0.47
CA THR A 105 -7.41 6.35 0.44
C THR A 105 -8.02 5.12 -0.19
N ILE A 106 -7.97 4.00 0.52
CA ILE A 106 -8.50 2.71 0.09
C ILE A 106 -9.64 2.32 1.03
N THR A 107 -10.78 1.96 0.48
CA THR A 107 -11.92 1.46 1.25
C THR A 107 -12.10 -0.03 0.99
N TYR A 108 -12.11 -0.80 2.07
CA TYR A 108 -12.36 -2.25 2.06
C TYR A 108 -13.74 -2.54 2.62
N ARG A 109 -14.43 -3.50 2.02
CA ARG A 109 -15.69 -4.04 2.54
C ARG A 109 -15.64 -5.56 2.58
N VAL A 110 -15.77 -6.13 3.76
CA VAL A 110 -15.75 -7.58 3.97
C VAL A 110 -16.41 -7.96 5.28
N GLY A 111 -17.20 -9.02 5.28
CA GLY A 111 -17.78 -9.58 6.51
C GLY A 111 -18.66 -8.59 7.31
N GLY A 112 -19.32 -7.63 6.65
CA GLY A 112 -20.09 -6.57 7.31
C GLY A 112 -19.22 -5.45 7.90
N VAL A 113 -17.91 -5.45 7.62
CA VAL A 113 -16.97 -4.39 8.01
C VAL A 113 -16.70 -3.47 6.84
N ILE A 114 -16.67 -2.18 7.10
CA ILE A 114 -16.15 -1.17 6.18
C ILE A 114 -14.94 -0.52 6.85
N LEU A 115 -13.76 -0.75 6.29
CA LEU A 115 -12.48 -0.24 6.76
C LEU A 115 -11.90 0.73 5.75
N LYS A 116 -11.51 1.92 6.19
CA LYS A 116 -10.82 2.91 5.38
C LYS A 116 -9.36 2.99 5.80
N LYS A 117 -8.44 2.96 4.82
CA LYS A 117 -6.99 3.12 4.98
C LYS A 117 -6.55 4.36 4.24
N GLU A 118 -5.95 5.31 4.95
CA GLU A 118 -5.39 6.53 4.38
C GLU A 118 -3.88 6.55 4.61
N MET A 119 -3.11 6.93 3.60
CA MET A 119 -1.64 6.96 3.66
C MET A 119 -1.13 8.37 3.36
N LEU A 120 -0.35 8.91 4.28
CA LEU A 120 0.21 10.26 4.16
C LEU A 120 1.73 10.23 4.39
N TRP A 121 2.49 10.65 3.38
CA TRP A 121 3.89 10.99 3.54
C TRP A 121 4.04 12.42 4.05
N ILE A 122 4.74 12.58 5.16
CA ILE A 122 4.94 13.90 5.79
C ILE A 122 6.01 14.65 5.03
N HIS A 123 5.66 15.87 4.62
CA HIS A 123 6.55 16.75 3.87
C HIS A 123 7.82 17.09 4.68
N LYS A 124 8.99 16.97 4.05
CA LYS A 124 10.32 17.20 4.64
C LYS A 124 10.61 16.34 5.88
N ARG A 125 9.99 15.17 5.98
CA ARG A 125 10.28 14.20 7.03
C ARG A 125 10.24 12.79 6.43
N THR A 126 11.17 11.95 6.81
CA THR A 126 11.15 10.53 6.49
C THR A 126 10.14 9.82 7.39
N GLN A 127 8.87 10.12 7.16
CA GLN A 127 7.77 9.63 7.99
C GLN A 127 6.53 9.33 7.15
N LEU A 128 6.06 8.11 7.23
CA LEU A 128 4.78 7.67 6.68
C LEU A 128 3.76 7.52 7.82
N MET A 129 2.62 8.17 7.68
CA MET A 129 1.47 7.96 8.55
C MET A 129 0.41 7.14 7.82
N ILE A 130 -0.09 6.10 8.48
CA ILE A 130 -1.20 5.30 7.97
C ILE A 130 -2.33 5.38 9.00
N ARG A 131 -3.49 5.86 8.56
CA ARG A 131 -4.69 5.93 9.38
C ARG A 131 -5.69 4.89 8.94
N TYR A 132 -6.13 4.07 9.89
CA TYR A 132 -7.24 3.16 9.71
C TYR A 132 -8.47 3.71 10.40
N THR A 133 -9.59 3.72 9.68
CA THR A 133 -10.90 4.13 10.21
C THR A 133 -11.89 2.99 10.02
N LEU A 134 -12.41 2.47 11.12
CA LEU A 134 -13.53 1.55 11.09
C LEU A 134 -14.80 2.36 10.86
N VAL A 135 -15.29 2.35 9.63
CA VAL A 135 -16.46 3.14 9.23
C VAL A 135 -17.74 2.47 9.69
N ASP A 136 -17.80 1.14 9.56
CA ASP A 136 -18.96 0.34 9.98
C ASP A 136 -18.51 -1.08 10.37
N ALA A 137 -19.14 -1.63 11.40
CA ALA A 137 -18.99 -3.01 11.83
C ALA A 137 -20.18 -3.44 12.67
N HIS A 138 -20.68 -4.66 12.43
CA HIS A 138 -21.83 -5.21 13.16
C HIS A 138 -21.42 -6.02 14.39
N SER A 139 -20.14 -6.22 14.62
CA SER A 139 -19.60 -7.00 15.74
C SER A 139 -18.19 -6.55 16.09
N GLU A 140 -17.67 -7.05 17.23
CA GLU A 140 -16.28 -6.82 17.59
C GLU A 140 -15.35 -7.22 16.45
N THR A 141 -14.49 -6.29 16.06
CA THR A 141 -13.60 -6.42 14.93
C THR A 141 -12.18 -6.13 15.39
N ARG A 142 -11.26 -7.03 15.06
CA ARG A 142 -9.82 -6.84 15.30
C ARG A 142 -9.11 -6.59 13.99
N LEU A 143 -8.22 -5.62 13.98
CA LEU A 143 -7.29 -5.37 12.89
C LEU A 143 -5.90 -5.86 13.28
N ARG A 144 -5.40 -6.86 12.56
CA ARG A 144 -4.03 -7.33 12.69
C ARG A 144 -3.17 -6.73 11.59
N LEU A 145 -2.08 -6.12 11.98
CA LEU A 145 -1.09 -5.54 11.06
C LEU A 145 0.18 -6.37 11.09
N ARG A 146 0.67 -6.73 9.90
CA ARG A 146 1.93 -7.44 9.72
C ARG A 146 2.84 -6.65 8.79
N PRO A 147 3.86 -5.96 9.33
CA PRO A 147 4.82 -5.23 8.51
C PRO A 147 5.83 -6.20 7.85
N PHE A 148 6.22 -5.86 6.63
CA PHE A 148 7.32 -6.49 5.90
C PHE A 148 8.48 -5.51 5.75
N PRO A 149 9.34 -5.41 6.77
CA PRO A 149 10.59 -4.67 6.64
C PRO A 149 11.52 -5.45 5.72
N VAL A 150 12.27 -4.74 4.86
CA VAL A 150 13.30 -5.37 4.03
C VAL A 150 14.65 -4.98 4.59
N SER A 151 15.40 -5.94 5.08
CA SER A 151 16.67 -5.67 5.75
C SER A 151 17.82 -5.32 4.80
N TYR A 152 17.75 -5.60 3.51
CA TYR A 152 18.79 -5.27 2.53
C TYR A 152 18.27 -5.24 1.09
N THR A 153 17.94 -4.06 0.57
CA THR A 153 17.91 -3.86 -0.87
C THR A 153 18.56 -2.52 -1.18
N HIS A 154 19.84 -2.54 -1.57
CA HIS A 154 20.48 -1.37 -2.13
C HIS A 154 19.83 -1.07 -3.48
N LEU A 155 18.99 -0.04 -3.52
CA LEU A 155 18.59 0.58 -4.76
C LEU A 155 19.76 1.48 -5.17
N ARG A 156 20.74 0.93 -5.87
CA ARG A 156 21.72 1.76 -6.59
C ARG A 156 20.95 2.48 -7.69
N ALA A 157 21.05 3.80 -7.72
CA ALA A 157 20.75 4.54 -8.93
C ALA A 157 21.55 3.86 -10.07
N HIS A 158 20.89 3.52 -11.16
CA HIS A 158 21.58 3.00 -12.33
C HIS A 158 22.49 4.12 -12.82
N GLU A 159 23.79 3.93 -12.69
CA GLU A 159 24.73 4.63 -13.55
C GLU A 159 24.35 4.25 -14.98
N THR A 160 23.74 5.18 -15.69
CA THR A 160 23.66 5.12 -17.14
C THR A 160 25.09 5.25 -17.64
N LYS A 161 25.73 4.12 -17.90
CA LYS A 161 26.93 4.14 -18.74
C LYS A 161 26.50 4.67 -20.09
N ALA A 162 26.96 5.88 -20.36
CA ALA A 162 26.94 6.42 -21.70
C ALA A 162 27.78 5.54 -22.63
#